data_cb9fb397b6c0b000390c9b0fd6edae48
#
_entry.id   cb9fb397b6c0b000390c9b0fd6edae48
#
_cell.length_a   1.000
_cell.length_b   1.000
_cell.length_c   1.000
_cell.angle_alpha   90.00
_cell.angle_beta   90.00
_cell.angle_gamma   90.00
#
_symmetry.space_group_name_H-M   'P 1'
#
loop_
_entity.id
_entity.type
_entity.pdbx_description
1 polymer ?
#
loop_
_entity_poly.entity_id
_entity_poly.type
_entity_poly.pdbx_seq_one_letter_code
_entity_poly.pdbx_strand_id
1 'polypeptide(L)'
;MKALLVRTHVVSFSVVVLAAFTACRRSRDLNGVSETKFVAVMAALKQVRDRPGLDSVRRAASRDSILQKEGLTPAQLERAARKLAQNPARAQTVWQAVEQRANDTGMVRPRNRPTAK
;
A
#
# COMPACT_ATOMS: atom_id res chain seq x y z
N MET A 1 49.47 -21.71 24.49
CA MET A 1 48.45 -20.94 25.16
C MET A 1 48.19 -19.58 24.49
N LYS A 2 48.02 -19.52 23.18
CA LYS A 2 47.64 -18.27 22.48
C LYS A 2 46.60 -18.51 21.39
N ALA A 3 45.53 -19.28 21.67
CA ALA A 3 44.50 -19.58 20.71
C ALA A 3 43.06 -19.40 21.22
N LEU A 4 42.83 -18.51 22.20
CA LEU A 4 41.52 -18.34 22.83
C LEU A 4 40.97 -16.91 22.80
N LEU A 5 41.47 -16.03 21.93
CA LEU A 5 41.12 -14.60 21.94
C LEU A 5 40.56 -14.06 20.60
N VAL A 6 40.05 -14.89 19.74
CA VAL A 6 39.52 -14.44 18.43
C VAL A 6 38.05 -14.84 18.20
N ARG A 7 37.26 -15.12 19.23
CA ARG A 7 35.90 -15.64 19.01
C ARG A 7 34.76 -14.76 19.55
N THR A 8 35.04 -13.54 19.97
CA THR A 8 34.01 -12.71 20.64
C THR A 8 33.54 -11.46 19.86
N HIS A 9 34.04 -11.18 18.66
CA HIS A 9 33.67 -9.96 17.96
C HIS A 9 32.75 -10.13 16.73
N VAL A 10 32.30 -11.33 16.41
CA VAL A 10 31.46 -11.57 15.22
C VAL A 10 29.95 -11.47 15.53
N VAL A 11 29.57 -11.58 16.80
CA VAL A 11 28.14 -11.59 17.19
C VAL A 11 27.57 -10.19 17.38
N SER A 12 28.40 -9.16 17.57
CA SER A 12 27.91 -7.81 17.85
C SER A 12 27.50 -7.01 16.61
N PHE A 13 27.92 -7.43 15.42
CA PHE A 13 27.65 -6.65 14.19
C PHE A 13 26.30 -6.97 13.54
N SER A 14 25.73 -8.17 13.84
CA SER A 14 24.45 -8.59 13.24
C SER A 14 23.22 -7.98 13.89
N VAL A 15 23.32 -7.49 15.13
CA VAL A 15 22.17 -6.90 15.85
C VAL A 15 21.90 -5.46 15.44
N VAL A 16 22.94 -4.72 15.02
CA VAL A 16 22.81 -3.30 14.64
C VAL A 16 22.13 -3.13 13.28
N VAL A 17 22.28 -4.10 12.38
CA VAL A 17 21.69 -4.03 11.04
C VAL A 17 20.16 -4.26 11.05
N LEU A 18 19.65 -5.06 11.99
CA LEU A 18 18.20 -5.28 12.10
C LEU A 18 17.43 -4.07 12.66
N ALA A 19 18.06 -3.24 13.48
CA ALA A 19 17.42 -2.05 14.05
C ALA A 19 17.23 -0.93 13.01
N ALA A 20 18.05 -0.86 11.96
CA ALA A 20 17.95 0.14 10.92
C ALA A 20 16.74 -0.08 9.97
N PHE A 21 16.28 -1.34 9.81
CA PHE A 21 15.14 -1.65 8.96
C PHE A 21 13.78 -1.31 9.60
N THR A 22 13.70 -1.26 10.92
CA THR A 22 12.46 -0.92 11.62
C THR A 22 12.20 0.58 11.67
N ALA A 23 13.23 1.42 11.62
CA ALA A 23 13.09 2.89 11.63
C ALA A 23 12.51 3.45 10.31
N CYS A 24 12.78 2.81 9.15
CA CYS A 24 12.26 3.25 7.86
C CYS A 24 10.76 2.95 7.66
N ARG A 25 10.17 2.05 8.44
CA ARG A 25 8.74 1.74 8.34
C ARG A 25 7.85 2.76 9.04
N ARG A 26 8.35 3.46 10.05
CA ARG A 26 7.59 4.46 10.82
C ARG A 26 7.35 5.77 10.07
N SER A 27 8.19 6.12 9.11
CA SER A 27 8.06 7.38 8.34
C SER A 27 7.00 7.34 7.25
N ARG A 28 6.36 6.18 7.01
CA ARG A 28 5.34 5.97 5.98
C ARG A 28 3.94 5.80 6.55
N ASP A 29 3.73 6.25 7.77
CA ASP A 29 2.42 6.21 8.40
C ASP A 29 1.62 7.49 8.09
N LEU A 30 0.39 7.31 7.67
CA LEU A 30 -0.57 8.35 7.34
C LEU A 30 -1.65 8.41 8.44
N ASN A 31 -1.32 8.96 9.60
CA ASN A 31 -2.24 9.07 10.73
C ASN A 31 -2.88 7.73 11.14
N GLY A 32 -2.05 6.70 11.34
CA GLY A 32 -2.48 5.37 11.74
C GLY A 32 -2.83 4.44 10.57
N VAL A 33 -2.76 4.92 9.34
CA VAL A 33 -2.93 4.11 8.12
C VAL A 33 -1.59 3.98 7.43
N SER A 34 -1.10 2.76 7.23
CA SER A 34 0.14 2.55 6.49
C SER A 34 -0.03 3.00 5.03
N GLU A 35 1.03 3.52 4.43
CA GLU A 35 1.01 3.93 3.02
C GLU A 35 0.64 2.77 2.09
N THR A 36 1.15 1.58 2.35
CA THR A 36 0.82 0.36 1.59
C THR A 36 -0.66 0.04 1.65
N LYS A 37 -1.27 0.13 2.84
CA LYS A 37 -2.72 -0.08 3.02
C LYS A 37 -3.52 1.01 2.32
N PHE A 38 -3.10 2.26 2.44
CA PHE A 38 -3.73 3.39 1.76
C PHE A 38 -3.75 3.18 0.24
N VAL A 39 -2.62 2.81 -0.36
CA VAL A 39 -2.52 2.51 -1.80
C VAL A 39 -3.46 1.37 -2.20
N ALA A 40 -3.49 0.29 -1.43
CA ALA A 40 -4.35 -0.86 -1.71
C ALA A 40 -5.85 -0.50 -1.69
N VAL A 41 -6.27 0.24 -0.67
CA VAL A 41 -7.67 0.67 -0.51
C VAL A 41 -8.06 1.67 -1.60
N MET A 42 -7.23 2.67 -1.87
CA MET A 42 -7.51 3.67 -2.90
C MET A 42 -7.56 3.06 -4.30
N ALA A 43 -6.70 2.09 -4.60
CA ALA A 43 -6.74 1.36 -5.88
C ALA A 43 -8.06 0.56 -6.03
N ALA A 44 -8.50 -0.13 -4.97
CA ALA A 44 -9.76 -0.87 -4.97
C ALA A 44 -10.97 0.06 -5.13
N LEU A 45 -10.97 1.20 -4.43
CA LEU A 45 -12.02 2.22 -4.55
C LEU A 45 -12.08 2.83 -5.95
N LYS A 46 -10.92 3.08 -6.56
CA LYS A 46 -10.84 3.54 -7.95
C LYS A 46 -11.44 2.55 -8.91
N GLN A 47 -11.15 1.26 -8.76
CA GLN A 47 -11.72 0.21 -9.60
C GLN A 47 -13.25 0.15 -9.49
N VAL A 48 -13.81 0.29 -8.30
CA VAL A 48 -15.26 0.36 -8.09
C VAL A 48 -15.87 1.58 -8.77
N ARG A 49 -15.22 2.74 -8.63
CA ARG A 49 -15.66 3.98 -9.27
C ARG A 49 -15.69 3.87 -10.79
N ASP A 50 -14.65 3.29 -11.36
CA ASP A 50 -14.45 3.24 -12.81
C ASP A 50 -15.13 2.03 -13.48
N ARG A 51 -15.76 1.14 -12.68
CA ARG A 51 -16.46 -0.03 -13.20
C ARG A 51 -17.74 0.36 -13.92
N PRO A 52 -17.88 0.03 -15.21
CA PRO A 52 -19.13 0.29 -15.95
C PRO A 52 -20.27 -0.61 -15.45
N GLY A 53 -21.50 -0.13 -15.55
CA GLY A 53 -22.70 -0.91 -15.22
C GLY A 53 -23.05 -1.02 -13.74
N LEU A 54 -22.28 -0.41 -12.83
CA LEU A 54 -22.66 -0.30 -11.43
C LEU A 54 -23.54 0.92 -11.21
N ASP A 55 -24.73 0.70 -10.64
CA ASP A 55 -25.56 1.79 -10.12
C ASP A 55 -24.97 2.40 -8.83
N SER A 56 -25.52 3.52 -8.38
CA SER A 56 -25.05 4.24 -7.21
C SER A 56 -25.13 3.42 -5.91
N VAL A 57 -26.18 2.61 -5.77
CA VAL A 57 -26.41 1.77 -4.57
C VAL A 57 -25.37 0.67 -4.48
N ARG A 58 -25.13 -0.06 -5.57
CA ARG A 58 -24.13 -1.12 -5.64
C ARG A 58 -22.72 -0.56 -5.47
N ARG A 59 -22.46 0.62 -6.01
CA ARG A 59 -21.17 1.29 -5.86
C ARG A 59 -20.92 1.68 -4.41
N ALA A 60 -21.90 2.24 -3.72
CA ALA A 60 -21.82 2.54 -2.30
C ALA A 60 -21.59 1.29 -1.45
N ALA A 61 -22.35 0.20 -1.70
CA ALA A 61 -22.19 -1.07 -1.00
C ALA A 61 -20.79 -1.68 -1.21
N SER A 62 -20.24 -1.59 -2.42
CA SER A 62 -18.88 -2.07 -2.72
C SER A 62 -17.82 -1.25 -2.00
N ARG A 63 -17.98 0.07 -1.90
CA ARG A 63 -17.09 0.93 -1.11
C ARG A 63 -17.09 0.55 0.36
N ASP A 64 -18.27 0.39 0.94
CA ASP A 64 -18.42 0.03 2.36
C ASP A 64 -17.79 -1.33 2.65
N SER A 65 -17.98 -2.30 1.76
CA SER A 65 -17.37 -3.62 1.86
C SER A 65 -15.84 -3.58 1.83
N ILE A 66 -15.24 -2.76 0.96
CA ILE A 66 -13.79 -2.57 0.90
C ILE A 66 -13.27 -1.98 2.20
N LEU A 67 -13.91 -0.93 2.71
CA LEU A 67 -13.50 -0.28 3.95
C LEU A 67 -13.62 -1.21 5.14
N GLN A 68 -14.71 -1.97 5.26
CA GLN A 68 -14.91 -2.96 6.32
C GLN A 68 -13.83 -4.04 6.28
N LYS A 69 -13.55 -4.59 5.10
CA LYS A 69 -12.53 -5.63 4.93
C LYS A 69 -11.15 -5.16 5.39
N GLU A 70 -10.83 -3.90 5.16
CA GLU A 70 -9.53 -3.32 5.54
C GLU A 70 -9.53 -2.73 6.95
N GLY A 71 -10.67 -2.75 7.64
CA GLY A 71 -10.82 -2.21 8.99
C GLY A 71 -10.64 -0.70 9.06
N LEU A 72 -11.04 0.02 8.02
CA LEU A 72 -10.95 1.48 7.92
C LEU A 72 -12.32 2.13 7.92
N THR A 73 -12.40 3.29 8.55
CA THR A 73 -13.56 4.18 8.42
C THR A 73 -13.31 5.24 7.34
N PRO A 74 -14.36 5.82 6.74
CA PRO A 74 -14.20 6.93 5.80
C PRO A 74 -13.41 8.10 6.39
N ALA A 75 -13.60 8.40 7.68
CA ALA A 75 -12.90 9.47 8.39
C ALA A 75 -11.39 9.19 8.52
N GLN A 76 -10.99 7.94 8.77
CA GLN A 76 -9.59 7.53 8.82
C GLN A 76 -8.93 7.69 7.45
N LEU A 77 -9.60 7.27 6.40
CA LEU A 77 -9.11 7.40 5.03
C LEU A 77 -8.93 8.87 4.63
N GLU A 78 -9.88 9.72 4.98
CA GLU A 78 -9.81 11.16 4.72
C GLU A 78 -8.65 11.82 5.47
N ARG A 79 -8.44 11.48 6.74
CA ARG A 79 -7.30 11.98 7.52
C ARG A 79 -5.96 11.54 6.93
N ALA A 80 -5.88 10.30 6.45
CA ALA A 80 -4.70 9.81 5.76
C ALA A 80 -4.42 10.60 4.46
N ALA A 81 -5.44 10.87 3.67
CA ALA A 81 -5.33 11.68 2.46
C ALA A 81 -4.89 13.11 2.76
N ARG A 82 -5.43 13.74 3.80
CA ARG A 82 -5.00 15.08 4.24
C ARG A 82 -3.55 15.10 4.70
N LYS A 83 -3.12 14.08 5.43
CA LYS A 83 -1.72 13.95 5.84
C LYS A 83 -0.80 13.84 4.64
N LEU A 84 -1.18 13.06 3.65
CA LEU A 84 -0.44 12.91 2.39
C LEU A 84 -0.35 14.24 1.62
N ALA A 85 -1.44 15.00 1.57
CA ALA A 85 -1.50 16.29 0.89
C ALA A 85 -0.53 17.35 1.45
N GLN A 86 -0.07 17.19 2.69
CA GLN A 86 0.94 18.07 3.31
C GLN A 86 2.33 17.93 2.68
N ASN A 87 2.58 16.86 1.93
CA ASN A 87 3.83 16.64 1.19
C ASN A 87 3.52 16.36 -0.29
N PRO A 88 3.52 17.38 -1.16
CA PRO A 88 3.14 17.24 -2.56
C PRO A 88 3.98 16.24 -3.35
N ALA A 89 5.29 16.19 -3.12
CA ALA A 89 6.19 15.26 -3.80
C ALA A 89 5.86 13.80 -3.44
N ARG A 90 5.62 13.53 -2.16
CA ARG A 90 5.20 12.21 -1.69
C ARG A 90 3.80 11.85 -2.18
N ALA A 91 2.87 12.81 -2.17
CA ALA A 91 1.54 12.62 -2.69
C ALA A 91 1.55 12.17 -4.15
N GLN A 92 2.36 12.80 -4.98
CA GLN A 92 2.51 12.40 -6.39
C GLN A 92 2.97 10.94 -6.51
N THR A 93 4.00 10.54 -5.77
CA THR A 93 4.51 9.16 -5.77
C THR A 93 3.45 8.16 -5.31
N VAL A 94 2.71 8.47 -4.26
CA VAL A 94 1.65 7.60 -3.73
C VAL A 94 0.50 7.47 -4.71
N TRP A 95 0.06 8.57 -5.33
CA TRP A 95 -1.00 8.52 -6.33
C TRP A 95 -0.60 7.76 -7.59
N GLN A 96 0.65 7.85 -8.02
CA GLN A 96 1.18 7.02 -9.10
C GLN A 96 1.13 5.53 -8.73
N ALA A 97 1.48 5.17 -7.49
CA ALA A 97 1.38 3.79 -7.01
C ALA A 97 -0.08 3.29 -6.97
N VAL A 98 -1.04 4.16 -6.61
CA VAL A 98 -2.48 3.85 -6.67
C VAL A 98 -2.91 3.55 -8.11
N GLU A 99 -2.51 4.39 -9.07
CA GLU A 99 -2.84 4.19 -10.49
C GLU A 99 -2.24 2.89 -11.02
N GLN A 100 -0.98 2.62 -10.75
CA GLN A 100 -0.32 1.38 -11.17
C GLN A 100 -1.03 0.16 -10.58
N ARG A 101 -1.31 0.16 -9.29
CA ARG A 101 -1.98 -0.97 -8.64
C ARG A 101 -3.40 -1.18 -9.16
N ALA A 102 -4.16 -0.11 -9.39
CA ALA A 102 -5.50 -0.20 -9.97
C ALA A 102 -5.46 -0.80 -11.38
N ASN A 103 -4.49 -0.42 -12.20
CA ASN A 103 -4.31 -0.92 -13.54
C ASN A 103 -3.86 -2.39 -13.54
N ASP A 104 -2.91 -2.76 -12.70
CA ASP A 104 -2.38 -4.13 -12.61
C ASP A 104 -3.47 -5.11 -12.15
N THR A 105 -4.29 -4.72 -11.18
CA THR A 105 -5.38 -5.56 -10.67
C THR A 105 -6.57 -5.61 -11.64
N GLY A 106 -6.77 -4.55 -12.44
CA GLY A 106 -7.77 -4.50 -13.51
C GLY A 106 -7.38 -5.27 -14.76
N MET A 107 -6.10 -5.60 -14.91
CA MET A 107 -5.57 -6.33 -16.06
C MET A 107 -5.73 -7.86 -15.98
N VAL A 108 -6.49 -8.39 -15.05
CA VAL A 108 -7.08 -9.72 -15.22
C VAL A 108 -8.28 -9.61 -16.19
N ARG A 109 -8.09 -8.90 -17.30
CA ARG A 109 -8.89 -9.15 -18.48
C ARG A 109 -8.47 -10.52 -19.00
N PRO A 110 -9.43 -11.44 -19.25
CA PRO A 110 -9.12 -12.60 -20.05
C PRO A 110 -8.49 -12.04 -21.33
N ARG A 111 -7.26 -12.43 -21.56
CA ARG A 111 -6.53 -12.08 -22.78
C ARG A 111 -7.27 -12.78 -23.92
N ASN A 112 -8.36 -12.18 -24.40
CA ASN A 112 -8.91 -12.52 -25.70
C ASN A 112 -7.83 -12.16 -26.72
N ARG A 113 -6.90 -13.11 -26.87
CA ARG A 113 -5.98 -13.09 -28.00
C ARG A 113 -6.88 -13.28 -29.23
N PRO A 114 -7.05 -12.28 -30.11
CA PRO A 114 -7.66 -12.56 -31.39
C PRO A 114 -6.79 -13.63 -32.03
N THR A 115 -7.37 -14.80 -32.25
CA THR A 115 -6.75 -15.79 -33.10
C THR A 115 -6.66 -15.17 -34.50
N ALA A 116 -5.45 -14.69 -34.80
CA ALA A 116 -5.14 -14.32 -36.18
C ALA A 116 -5.32 -15.57 -37.03
N LYS A 117 -6.28 -15.51 -37.97
CA LYS A 117 -6.33 -16.44 -39.08
C LYS A 117 -5.22 -16.08 -40.06
#